data_66513801e0cb0af3f5d3614f8384329c
#
_entry.id   66513801e0cb0af3f5d3614f8384329c
#
_cell.length_a   1.000
_cell.length_b   1.000
_cell.length_c   1.000
_cell.angle_alpha   90.00
_cell.angle_beta   90.00
_cell.angle_gamma   90.00
#
_symmetry.space_group_name_H-M   'P 1'
#
loop_
_entity.id
_entity.type
_entity.pdbx_description
1 polymer ?
#
loop_
_entity_poly.entity_id
_entity_poly.type
_entity_poly.pdbx_seq_one_letter_code
_entity_poly.pdbx_strand_id
1 'polypeptide(L)'
;MSNYFNTLTLRQKLEQLGKCRFMDASEFEDGVNALLGKKIVIVGCGAQGLNQGLNMRDSGLDISYALRQVAIDQKRDSFVNASSNGFKVGTYEELLPTADLVINLTPDKQHTSVVNAVMPLMKKGATLSYSHGFNIVEEGMQIRKDLTVIMVAPKSPGSEVREEYKRGFGVPTLIAVHPENDPEQKGWAQAKAYAVATGGHKAGVLASSFVAEVKS
;
A
#
# COMPACT_ATOMS: atom_id res chain seq x y z
N MET A 1 25.08 -10.38 -1.12
CA MET A 1 25.44 -9.34 -0.12
C MET A 1 24.56 -9.49 1.09
N SER A 2 25.14 -9.59 2.29
CA SER A 2 24.35 -9.53 3.51
C SER A 2 23.77 -8.11 3.66
N ASN A 3 22.50 -8.01 3.96
CA ASN A 3 21.88 -6.74 4.29
C ASN A 3 22.60 -6.14 5.51
N TYR A 4 22.94 -4.85 5.45
CA TYR A 4 23.59 -4.13 6.56
C TYR A 4 22.88 -4.40 7.89
N PHE A 5 21.56 -4.40 7.92
CA PHE A 5 20.75 -4.67 9.10
C PHE A 5 21.04 -6.06 9.69
N ASN A 6 21.27 -7.06 8.84
CA ASN A 6 21.56 -8.42 9.29
C ASN A 6 22.97 -8.58 9.88
N THR A 7 23.87 -7.63 9.66
CA THR A 7 25.20 -7.62 10.26
C THR A 7 25.24 -7.01 11.65
N LEU A 8 24.13 -6.43 12.11
CA LEU A 8 24.04 -5.75 13.40
C LEU A 8 23.73 -6.71 14.53
N THR A 9 24.23 -6.40 15.74
CA THR A 9 23.79 -7.07 16.96
C THR A 9 22.34 -6.74 17.25
N LEU A 10 21.68 -7.53 18.11
CA LEU A 10 20.30 -7.26 18.52
C LEU A 10 20.14 -5.83 19.07
N ARG A 11 21.09 -5.40 19.91
CA ARG A 11 21.07 -4.03 20.47
C ARG A 11 21.14 -2.97 19.36
N GLN A 12 22.07 -3.15 18.41
CA GLN A 12 22.21 -2.23 17.28
C GLN A 12 20.97 -2.23 16.40
N LYS A 13 20.35 -3.40 16.19
CA LYS A 13 19.08 -3.49 15.47
C LYS A 13 17.97 -2.69 16.16
N LEU A 14 17.87 -2.80 17.46
CA LEU A 14 16.89 -2.05 18.25
C LEU A 14 17.17 -0.55 18.20
N GLU A 15 18.42 -0.14 18.20
CA GLU A 15 18.79 1.29 18.06
C GLU A 15 18.46 1.81 16.67
N GLN A 16 18.72 1.04 15.61
CA GLN A 16 18.35 1.39 14.22
C GLN A 16 16.83 1.47 14.06
N LEU A 17 16.10 0.62 14.76
CA LEU A 17 14.64 0.63 14.81
C LEU A 17 14.08 1.60 15.85
N GLY A 18 14.91 2.43 16.48
CA GLY A 18 14.50 3.34 17.55
C GLY A 18 13.43 4.36 17.16
N LYS A 19 13.17 4.55 15.87
CA LYS A 19 12.05 5.34 15.35
C LYS A 19 10.86 4.45 14.96
N CYS A 20 10.96 3.14 15.15
CA CYS A 20 9.94 2.17 14.81
C CYS A 20 9.28 1.67 16.10
N ARG A 21 7.98 1.43 16.03
CA ARG A 21 7.19 1.02 17.18
C ARG A 21 6.27 -0.14 16.80
N PHE A 22 6.31 -1.23 17.57
CA PHE A 22 5.28 -2.26 17.47
C PHE A 22 3.97 -1.73 18.03
N MET A 23 2.90 -1.92 17.29
CA MET A 23 1.59 -1.40 17.63
C MET A 23 0.78 -2.43 18.41
N ASP A 24 0.02 -1.95 19.41
CA ASP A 24 -0.86 -2.79 20.21
C ASP A 24 -2.18 -3.07 19.47
N ALA A 25 -2.82 -4.20 19.79
CA ALA A 25 -4.11 -4.56 19.22
C ALA A 25 -5.19 -3.48 19.45
N SER A 26 -5.13 -2.77 20.58
CA SER A 26 -6.06 -1.67 20.90
C SER A 26 -6.01 -0.51 19.90
N GLU A 27 -4.90 -0.34 19.19
CA GLU A 27 -4.77 0.74 18.19
C GLU A 27 -5.54 0.45 16.90
N PHE A 28 -6.10 -0.76 16.76
CA PHE A 28 -6.87 -1.18 15.58
C PHE A 28 -8.35 -1.37 15.86
N GLU A 29 -8.87 -0.85 16.96
CA GLU A 29 -10.28 -0.98 17.33
C GLU A 29 -11.24 -0.37 16.32
N ASP A 30 -10.82 0.66 15.60
CA ASP A 30 -11.63 1.29 14.55
C ASP A 30 -11.73 0.42 13.28
N GLY A 31 -11.01 -0.69 13.21
CA GLY A 31 -11.07 -1.61 12.09
C GLY A 31 -10.75 -0.92 10.76
N VAL A 32 -11.64 -1.09 9.79
CA VAL A 32 -11.49 -0.49 8.45
C VAL A 32 -12.27 0.82 8.28
N ASN A 33 -12.79 1.39 9.36
CA ASN A 33 -13.73 2.52 9.30
C ASN A 33 -13.20 3.72 8.49
N ALA A 34 -11.91 4.02 8.57
CA ALA A 34 -11.31 5.14 7.83
C ALA A 34 -11.36 4.96 6.31
N LEU A 35 -11.59 3.74 5.83
CA LEU A 35 -11.64 3.42 4.39
C LEU A 35 -13.03 2.95 3.92
N LEU A 36 -13.99 2.74 4.85
CA LEU A 36 -15.36 2.38 4.49
C LEU A 36 -16.01 3.50 3.65
N GLY A 37 -16.68 3.09 2.58
CA GLY A 37 -17.35 4.03 1.67
C GLY A 37 -16.40 4.85 0.80
N LYS A 38 -15.11 4.65 0.91
CA LYS A 38 -14.12 5.31 0.08
C LYS A 38 -13.89 4.52 -1.21
N LYS A 39 -13.62 5.24 -2.30
CA LYS A 39 -13.27 4.61 -3.56
C LYS A 39 -11.76 4.34 -3.57
N ILE A 40 -11.40 3.07 -3.61
CA ILE A 40 -10.01 2.61 -3.58
C ILE A 40 -9.66 2.06 -4.96
N VAL A 41 -8.59 2.59 -5.54
CA VAL A 41 -8.09 2.16 -6.85
C VAL A 41 -6.67 1.63 -6.68
N ILE A 42 -6.46 0.38 -7.07
CA ILE A 42 -5.14 -0.23 -7.10
C ILE A 42 -4.58 -0.09 -8.51
N VAL A 43 -3.34 0.38 -8.61
CA VAL A 43 -2.60 0.47 -9.86
C VAL A 43 -1.65 -0.73 -9.94
N GLY A 44 -1.89 -1.59 -10.92
CA GLY A 44 -1.16 -2.86 -11.05
C GLY A 44 -1.91 -4.02 -10.42
N CYS A 45 -1.89 -5.17 -11.08
CA CYS A 45 -2.58 -6.38 -10.61
C CYS A 45 -1.72 -7.62 -10.82
N GLY A 46 -0.49 -7.59 -10.29
CA GLY A 46 0.35 -8.77 -10.11
C GLY A 46 -0.05 -9.52 -8.83
N ALA A 47 0.84 -10.32 -8.28
CA ALA A 47 0.54 -11.14 -7.11
C ALA A 47 0.14 -10.28 -5.89
N GLN A 48 0.90 -9.24 -5.57
CA GLN A 48 0.57 -8.37 -4.44
C GLN A 48 -0.73 -7.59 -4.70
N GLY A 49 -0.84 -6.97 -5.88
CA GLY A 49 -2.02 -6.19 -6.23
C GLY A 49 -3.30 -6.99 -6.17
N LEU A 50 -3.30 -8.19 -6.75
CA LEU A 50 -4.47 -9.05 -6.73
C LEU A 50 -4.82 -9.51 -5.31
N ASN A 51 -3.86 -10.07 -4.60
CA ASN A 51 -4.14 -10.70 -3.31
C ASN A 51 -4.49 -9.69 -2.22
N GLN A 52 -3.85 -8.53 -2.20
CA GLN A 52 -4.27 -7.45 -1.31
C GLN A 52 -5.67 -6.94 -1.65
N GLY A 53 -5.98 -6.78 -2.93
CA GLY A 53 -7.31 -6.36 -3.38
C GLY A 53 -8.41 -7.34 -2.97
N LEU A 54 -8.14 -8.65 -3.07
CA LEU A 54 -9.06 -9.67 -2.61
C LEU A 54 -9.32 -9.58 -1.11
N ASN A 55 -8.27 -9.42 -0.31
CA ASN A 55 -8.39 -9.27 1.14
C ASN A 55 -9.19 -8.02 1.51
N MET A 56 -8.90 -6.90 0.86
CA MET A 56 -9.61 -5.64 1.13
C MET A 56 -11.08 -5.73 0.72
N ARG A 57 -11.38 -6.37 -0.41
CA ARG A 57 -12.77 -6.59 -0.84
C ARG A 57 -13.51 -7.48 0.16
N ASP A 58 -12.89 -8.55 0.61
CA ASP A 58 -13.47 -9.44 1.62
C ASP A 58 -13.67 -8.73 2.97
N SER A 59 -12.91 -7.67 3.22
CA SER A 59 -13.05 -6.83 4.41
C SER A 59 -14.10 -5.71 4.26
N GLY A 60 -14.81 -5.68 3.12
CA GLY A 60 -15.92 -4.76 2.89
C GLY A 60 -15.56 -3.47 2.18
N LEU A 61 -14.36 -3.37 1.61
CA LEU A 61 -13.92 -2.17 0.90
C LEU A 61 -14.24 -2.22 -0.60
N ASP A 62 -14.40 -1.05 -1.21
CA ASP A 62 -14.70 -0.86 -2.63
C ASP A 62 -13.40 -0.77 -3.43
N ILE A 63 -13.06 -1.82 -4.16
CA ILE A 63 -11.80 -1.96 -4.88
C ILE A 63 -12.02 -1.98 -6.39
N SER A 64 -11.25 -1.16 -7.11
CA SER A 64 -11.15 -1.17 -8.57
C SER A 64 -9.68 -1.18 -8.97
N TYR A 65 -9.39 -1.60 -10.19
CA TYR A 65 -8.02 -1.66 -10.71
C TYR A 65 -7.87 -0.71 -11.90
N ALA A 66 -6.87 0.18 -11.81
CA ALA A 66 -6.48 1.04 -12.92
C ALA A 66 -5.28 0.43 -13.63
N LEU A 67 -5.42 0.22 -14.93
CA LEU A 67 -4.40 -0.36 -15.79
C LEU A 67 -4.17 0.53 -17.00
N ARG A 68 -3.00 0.40 -17.63
CA ARG A 68 -2.74 1.08 -18.88
C ARG A 68 -3.63 0.52 -19.98
N GLN A 69 -4.06 1.38 -20.91
CA GLN A 69 -4.94 0.97 -22.02
C GLN A 69 -4.40 -0.22 -22.78
N VAL A 70 -3.08 -0.27 -23.03
CA VAL A 70 -2.45 -1.37 -23.74
C VAL A 70 -2.61 -2.71 -23.01
N ALA A 71 -2.56 -2.71 -21.67
CA ALA A 71 -2.75 -3.92 -20.88
C ALA A 71 -4.18 -4.44 -20.97
N ILE A 72 -5.15 -3.53 -21.04
CA ILE A 72 -6.57 -3.88 -21.22
C ILE A 72 -6.81 -4.42 -22.63
N ASP A 73 -6.34 -3.73 -23.66
CA ASP A 73 -6.54 -4.11 -25.05
C ASP A 73 -5.90 -5.44 -25.40
N GLN A 74 -4.71 -5.70 -24.87
CA GLN A 74 -3.98 -6.94 -25.11
C GLN A 74 -4.34 -8.04 -24.11
N LYS A 75 -5.25 -7.79 -23.18
CA LYS A 75 -5.65 -8.72 -22.12
C LYS A 75 -4.45 -9.34 -21.42
N ARG A 76 -3.52 -8.47 -20.97
CA ARG A 76 -2.34 -8.90 -20.22
C ARG A 76 -2.73 -9.53 -18.88
N ASP A 77 -1.78 -10.20 -18.22
CA ASP A 77 -2.01 -10.92 -16.97
C ASP A 77 -2.69 -10.05 -15.91
N SER A 78 -2.30 -8.79 -15.78
CA SER A 78 -2.92 -7.85 -14.83
C SER A 78 -4.42 -7.66 -15.10
N PHE A 79 -4.81 -7.54 -16.37
CA PHE A 79 -6.22 -7.45 -16.76
C PHE A 79 -6.96 -8.74 -16.47
N VAL A 80 -6.39 -9.89 -16.81
CA VAL A 80 -6.99 -11.20 -16.57
C VAL A 80 -7.16 -11.43 -15.06
N ASN A 81 -6.13 -11.12 -14.26
CA ASN A 81 -6.19 -11.28 -12.82
C ASN A 81 -7.32 -10.47 -12.19
N ALA A 82 -7.48 -9.22 -12.59
CA ALA A 82 -8.52 -8.35 -12.04
C ALA A 82 -9.91 -8.75 -12.55
N SER A 83 -10.08 -8.89 -13.85
CA SER A 83 -11.39 -9.13 -14.46
C SER A 83 -11.94 -10.53 -14.13
N SER A 84 -11.09 -11.57 -14.12
CA SER A 84 -11.52 -12.93 -13.80
C SER A 84 -11.95 -13.09 -12.34
N ASN A 85 -11.52 -12.18 -11.46
CA ASN A 85 -11.95 -12.15 -10.06
C ASN A 85 -13.11 -11.18 -9.81
N GLY A 86 -13.72 -10.66 -10.86
CA GLY A 86 -14.93 -9.83 -10.76
C GLY A 86 -14.69 -8.37 -10.37
N PHE A 87 -13.46 -7.89 -10.41
CA PHE A 87 -13.17 -6.50 -10.12
C PHE A 87 -13.48 -5.59 -11.31
N LYS A 88 -13.90 -4.36 -11.02
CA LYS A 88 -13.98 -3.31 -12.03
C LYS A 88 -12.56 -2.93 -12.47
N VAL A 89 -12.36 -2.86 -13.79
CA VAL A 89 -11.11 -2.44 -14.40
C VAL A 89 -11.36 -1.23 -15.29
N GLY A 90 -10.48 -0.26 -15.24
CA GLY A 90 -10.53 0.91 -16.11
C GLY A 90 -9.13 1.47 -16.32
N THR A 91 -9.05 2.48 -17.16
CA THR A 91 -7.80 3.21 -17.37
C THR A 91 -7.52 4.16 -16.22
N TYR A 92 -6.32 4.72 -16.18
CA TYR A 92 -5.95 5.75 -15.20
C TYR A 92 -6.91 6.95 -15.31
N GLU A 93 -7.18 7.41 -16.52
CA GLU A 93 -8.05 8.57 -16.79
C GLU A 93 -9.49 8.32 -16.34
N GLU A 94 -9.95 7.09 -16.42
CA GLU A 94 -11.33 6.74 -16.03
C GLU A 94 -11.50 6.66 -14.51
N LEU A 95 -10.51 6.13 -13.78
CA LEU A 95 -10.68 5.76 -12.37
C LEU A 95 -10.02 6.70 -11.37
N LEU A 96 -8.86 7.29 -11.72
CA LEU A 96 -8.09 8.05 -10.75
C LEU A 96 -8.73 9.39 -10.35
N PRO A 97 -9.43 10.12 -11.22
CA PRO A 97 -10.00 11.40 -10.83
C PRO A 97 -11.03 11.35 -9.71
N THR A 98 -11.63 10.20 -9.47
CA THR A 98 -12.62 10.02 -8.39
C THR A 98 -12.13 9.16 -7.23
N ALA A 99 -10.89 8.66 -7.29
CA ALA A 99 -10.36 7.79 -6.25
C ALA A 99 -10.01 8.57 -4.97
N ASP A 100 -10.43 8.06 -3.84
CA ASP A 100 -10.06 8.58 -2.51
C ASP A 100 -8.68 8.09 -2.08
N LEU A 101 -8.37 6.83 -2.40
CA LEU A 101 -7.09 6.19 -2.14
C LEU A 101 -6.60 5.50 -3.40
N VAL A 102 -5.38 5.81 -3.79
CA VAL A 102 -4.69 5.16 -4.91
C VAL A 102 -3.52 4.36 -4.36
N ILE A 103 -3.49 3.07 -4.65
CA ILE A 103 -2.46 2.14 -4.15
C ILE A 103 -1.58 1.73 -5.33
N ASN A 104 -0.30 2.11 -5.28
CA ASN A 104 0.66 1.73 -6.31
C ASN A 104 1.31 0.39 -5.93
N LEU A 105 0.88 -0.67 -6.59
CA LEU A 105 1.44 -2.03 -6.43
C LEU A 105 2.11 -2.53 -7.71
N THR A 106 2.64 -1.61 -8.51
CA THR A 106 3.46 -1.94 -9.66
C THR A 106 4.89 -2.32 -9.23
N PRO A 107 5.66 -3.02 -10.08
CA PRO A 107 7.06 -3.33 -9.77
C PRO A 107 7.88 -2.07 -9.51
N ASP A 108 8.87 -2.15 -8.62
CA ASP A 108 9.69 -1.02 -8.17
C ASP A 108 10.32 -0.24 -9.32
N LYS A 109 10.77 -0.92 -10.37
CA LYS A 109 11.35 -0.29 -11.56
C LYS A 109 10.40 0.65 -12.29
N GLN A 110 9.10 0.49 -12.09
CA GLN A 110 8.06 1.29 -12.76
C GLN A 110 7.51 2.40 -11.87
N HIS A 111 7.88 2.45 -10.59
CA HIS A 111 7.26 3.37 -9.62
C HIS A 111 7.31 4.84 -10.06
N THR A 112 8.48 5.34 -10.47
CA THR A 112 8.59 6.74 -10.89
C THR A 112 7.70 7.07 -12.08
N SER A 113 7.72 6.22 -13.12
CA SER A 113 6.88 6.45 -14.30
C SER A 113 5.39 6.34 -13.97
N VAL A 114 5.01 5.41 -13.10
CA VAL A 114 3.62 5.23 -12.67
C VAL A 114 3.17 6.43 -11.85
N VAL A 115 3.95 6.88 -10.87
CA VAL A 115 3.61 8.03 -10.02
C VAL A 115 3.48 9.30 -10.88
N ASN A 116 4.38 9.51 -11.83
CA ASN A 116 4.30 10.63 -12.75
C ASN A 116 3.03 10.62 -13.62
N ALA A 117 2.54 9.44 -13.98
CA ALA A 117 1.31 9.30 -14.77
C ALA A 117 0.06 9.42 -13.90
N VAL A 118 0.11 8.96 -12.67
CA VAL A 118 -1.03 8.86 -11.73
C VAL A 118 -1.31 10.17 -11.02
N MET A 119 -0.26 10.80 -10.49
CA MET A 119 -0.38 11.97 -9.62
C MET A 119 -1.17 13.13 -10.24
N PRO A 120 -0.94 13.51 -11.52
CA PRO A 120 -1.71 14.60 -12.12
C PRO A 120 -3.20 14.30 -12.26
N LEU A 121 -3.60 13.03 -12.30
CA LEU A 121 -4.99 12.62 -12.45
C LEU A 121 -5.72 12.48 -11.12
N MET A 122 -5.01 12.45 -10.00
CA MET A 122 -5.62 12.29 -8.68
C MET A 122 -6.37 13.55 -8.27
N LYS A 123 -7.54 13.36 -7.66
CA LYS A 123 -8.30 14.48 -7.12
C LYS A 123 -7.57 15.14 -5.96
N LYS A 124 -7.88 16.40 -5.71
CA LYS A 124 -7.31 17.17 -4.61
C LYS A 124 -7.64 16.49 -3.27
N GLY A 125 -6.61 16.36 -2.43
CA GLY A 125 -6.78 15.78 -1.08
C GLY A 125 -6.86 14.27 -1.03
N ALA A 126 -6.67 13.56 -2.15
CA ALA A 126 -6.63 12.10 -2.16
C ALA A 126 -5.37 11.56 -1.48
N THR A 127 -5.36 10.26 -1.23
CA THR A 127 -4.23 9.57 -0.61
C THR A 127 -3.53 8.67 -1.64
N LEU A 128 -2.20 8.73 -1.64
CA LEU A 128 -1.34 7.84 -2.44
C LEU A 128 -0.62 6.87 -1.50
N SER A 129 -0.74 5.58 -1.75
CA SER A 129 -0.10 4.54 -0.95
C SER A 129 1.03 3.86 -1.72
N TYR A 130 2.16 3.72 -1.06
CA TYR A 130 3.32 2.96 -1.51
C TYR A 130 3.43 1.64 -0.75
N SER A 131 4.04 0.66 -1.40
CA SER A 131 4.46 -0.59 -0.73
C SER A 131 5.95 -0.58 -0.38
N HIS A 132 6.69 0.42 -0.84
CA HIS A 132 8.13 0.57 -0.65
C HIS A 132 8.52 2.03 -0.64
N GLY A 133 9.47 2.42 0.23
CA GLY A 133 9.89 3.81 0.36
C GLY A 133 10.90 4.32 -0.66
N PHE A 134 11.44 3.45 -1.50
CA PHE A 134 12.56 3.74 -2.40
C PHE A 134 12.33 4.95 -3.30
N ASN A 135 11.14 5.05 -3.89
CA ASN A 135 10.82 6.13 -4.84
C ASN A 135 10.96 7.53 -4.20
N ILE A 136 10.50 7.69 -2.97
CA ILE A 136 10.59 8.98 -2.26
C ILE A 136 11.99 9.19 -1.69
N VAL A 137 12.56 8.17 -1.05
CA VAL A 137 13.80 8.30 -0.29
C VAL A 137 15.03 8.34 -1.19
N GLU A 138 15.15 7.38 -2.10
CA GLU A 138 16.36 7.23 -2.94
C GLU A 138 16.25 7.99 -4.26
N GLU A 139 15.08 8.02 -4.87
CA GLU A 139 14.87 8.72 -6.14
C GLU A 139 14.42 10.18 -5.94
N GLY A 140 14.10 10.59 -4.72
CA GLY A 140 13.73 11.97 -4.40
C GLY A 140 12.44 12.44 -5.06
N MET A 141 11.49 11.54 -5.26
CA MET A 141 10.21 11.86 -5.92
C MET A 141 9.46 12.95 -5.17
N GLN A 142 9.11 14.02 -5.88
CA GLN A 142 8.32 15.12 -5.32
C GLN A 142 6.84 14.84 -5.52
N ILE A 143 6.09 14.78 -4.41
CA ILE A 143 4.66 14.50 -4.42
C ILE A 143 3.90 15.82 -4.21
N ARG A 144 2.78 15.98 -4.92
CA ARG A 144 1.88 17.12 -4.73
C ARG A 144 1.54 17.29 -3.24
N LYS A 145 1.63 18.52 -2.74
CA LYS A 145 1.49 18.81 -1.30
C LYS A 145 0.07 18.62 -0.77
N ASP A 146 -0.93 18.62 -1.63
CA ASP A 146 -2.33 18.38 -1.23
C ASP A 146 -2.62 16.90 -0.96
N LEU A 147 -1.76 16.00 -1.45
CA LEU A 147 -1.94 14.56 -1.28
C LEU A 147 -1.42 14.09 0.07
N THR A 148 -2.12 13.12 0.65
CA THR A 148 -1.62 12.33 1.78
C THR A 148 -0.82 11.16 1.21
N VAL A 149 0.35 10.88 1.78
CA VAL A 149 1.21 9.77 1.34
C VAL A 149 1.44 8.81 2.49
N ILE A 150 1.04 7.56 2.27
CA ILE A 150 1.21 6.49 3.24
C ILE A 150 2.01 5.34 2.61
N MET A 151 2.48 4.45 3.45
CA MET A 151 3.07 3.19 3.04
C MET A 151 2.48 2.07 3.87
N VAL A 152 2.08 1.00 3.20
CA VAL A 152 1.61 -0.23 3.85
C VAL A 152 2.29 -1.40 3.14
N ALA A 153 3.13 -2.10 3.86
CA ALA A 153 3.98 -3.15 3.29
C ALA A 153 3.82 -4.47 4.05
N PRO A 154 2.93 -5.36 3.60
CA PRO A 154 2.91 -6.73 4.10
C PRO A 154 4.25 -7.41 3.78
N LYS A 155 4.84 -8.08 4.76
CA LYS A 155 6.20 -8.63 4.65
C LYS A 155 6.17 -10.13 4.28
N SER A 156 5.43 -10.46 3.22
CA SER A 156 5.35 -11.81 2.67
C SER A 156 4.97 -11.76 1.19
N PRO A 157 5.23 -12.81 0.40
CA PRO A 157 4.75 -12.89 -0.97
C PRO A 157 3.22 -12.75 -1.04
N GLY A 158 2.72 -12.24 -2.17
CA GLY A 158 1.29 -11.98 -2.34
C GLY A 158 0.39 -13.19 -2.09
N SER A 159 0.82 -14.37 -2.55
CA SER A 159 0.08 -15.61 -2.30
C SER A 159 -0.06 -15.92 -0.80
N GLU A 160 0.99 -15.71 -0.03
CA GLU A 160 0.97 -15.91 1.43
C GLU A 160 0.10 -14.87 2.14
N VAL A 161 0.15 -13.62 1.68
CA VAL A 161 -0.75 -12.56 2.18
C VAL A 161 -2.20 -13.01 2.08
N ARG A 162 -2.60 -13.61 0.97
CA ARG A 162 -3.96 -14.13 0.76
C ARG A 162 -4.25 -15.36 1.60
N GLU A 163 -3.36 -16.35 1.59
CA GLU A 163 -3.57 -17.61 2.31
C GLU A 163 -3.67 -17.39 3.82
N GLU A 164 -2.82 -16.57 4.41
CA GLU A 164 -2.87 -16.29 5.84
C GLU A 164 -4.13 -15.50 6.22
N TYR A 165 -4.59 -14.60 5.35
CA TYR A 165 -5.86 -13.91 5.56
C TYR A 165 -7.03 -14.89 5.60
N LYS A 166 -7.10 -15.80 4.64
CA LYS A 166 -8.16 -16.83 4.56
C LYS A 166 -8.14 -17.77 5.77
N ARG A 167 -6.98 -18.04 6.33
CA ARG A 167 -6.83 -18.89 7.51
C ARG A 167 -7.19 -18.15 8.81
N GLY A 168 -7.55 -16.88 8.75
CA GLY A 168 -7.88 -16.07 9.93
C GLY A 168 -6.66 -15.48 10.64
N PHE A 169 -5.49 -15.59 10.05
CA PHE A 169 -4.26 -14.94 10.52
C PHE A 169 -3.95 -13.74 9.63
N GLY A 170 -2.78 -13.29 9.58
CA GLY A 170 -2.31 -12.27 8.68
C GLY A 170 -0.82 -12.43 8.52
N VAL A 171 -0.18 -11.50 7.84
CA VAL A 171 1.27 -11.44 7.76
C VAL A 171 1.77 -10.16 8.43
N PRO A 172 2.97 -10.17 9.01
CA PRO A 172 3.56 -8.97 9.61
C PRO A 172 3.57 -7.83 8.57
N THR A 173 3.15 -6.65 9.00
CA THR A 173 2.95 -5.51 8.11
C THR A 173 3.63 -4.28 8.68
N LEU A 174 4.33 -3.55 7.82
CA LEU A 174 4.92 -2.27 8.17
C LEU A 174 4.04 -1.16 7.63
N ILE A 175 3.77 -0.14 8.45
CA ILE A 175 3.05 1.05 8.01
C ILE A 175 3.85 2.31 8.31
N ALA A 176 3.68 3.32 7.47
CA ALA A 176 4.31 4.63 7.65
C ALA A 176 3.45 5.72 7.01
N VAL A 177 3.66 6.95 7.48
CA VAL A 177 3.11 8.15 6.86
C VAL A 177 4.28 9.05 6.50
N HIS A 178 4.26 9.62 5.29
CA HIS A 178 5.26 10.59 4.88
C HIS A 178 4.89 11.96 5.51
N PRO A 179 5.72 12.48 6.45
CA PRO A 179 5.30 13.63 7.26
C PRO A 179 5.04 14.91 6.44
N GLU A 180 5.74 15.05 5.30
CA GLU A 180 5.59 16.21 4.43
C GLU A 180 4.32 16.16 3.58
N ASN A 181 3.63 15.01 3.56
CA ASN A 181 2.44 14.77 2.77
C ASN A 181 1.32 14.17 3.64
N ASP A 182 0.89 14.92 4.63
CA ASP A 182 -0.27 14.57 5.45
C ASP A 182 -0.99 15.84 5.91
N PRO A 183 -1.46 16.68 4.96
CA PRO A 183 -2.02 17.99 5.29
C PRO A 183 -3.30 17.91 6.12
N GLU A 184 -4.09 16.85 5.98
CA GLU A 184 -5.33 16.64 6.72
C GLU A 184 -5.17 15.73 7.93
N GLN A 185 -3.94 15.27 8.22
CA GLN A 185 -3.61 14.41 9.37
C GLN A 185 -4.43 13.11 9.40
N LYS A 186 -4.76 12.56 8.22
CA LYS A 186 -5.53 11.33 8.07
C LYS A 186 -4.68 10.09 7.73
N GLY A 187 -3.37 10.29 7.50
CA GLY A 187 -2.50 9.23 7.01
C GLY A 187 -2.43 8.02 7.93
N TRP A 188 -2.26 8.23 9.23
CA TRP A 188 -2.18 7.11 10.18
C TRP A 188 -3.49 6.34 10.28
N ALA A 189 -4.63 7.02 10.31
CA ALA A 189 -5.93 6.35 10.34
C ALA A 189 -6.15 5.48 9.10
N GLN A 190 -5.79 5.97 7.93
CA GLN A 190 -5.92 5.22 6.68
C GLN A 190 -4.93 4.07 6.58
N ALA A 191 -3.68 4.28 7.00
CA ALA A 191 -2.67 3.22 7.02
C ALA A 191 -3.07 2.08 7.96
N LYS A 192 -3.58 2.40 9.15
CA LYS A 192 -4.09 1.40 10.10
C LYS A 192 -5.27 0.63 9.52
N ALA A 193 -6.23 1.32 8.93
CA ALA A 193 -7.39 0.67 8.32
C ALA A 193 -6.97 -0.25 7.16
N TYR A 194 -6.00 0.14 6.38
CA TYR A 194 -5.44 -0.69 5.31
C TYR A 194 -4.80 -1.97 5.90
N ALA A 195 -4.00 -1.83 6.95
CA ALA A 195 -3.38 -2.99 7.61
C ALA A 195 -4.43 -3.96 8.14
N VAL A 196 -5.52 -3.46 8.72
CA VAL A 196 -6.65 -4.29 9.16
C VAL A 196 -7.31 -5.00 7.98
N ALA A 197 -7.56 -4.26 6.89
CA ALA A 197 -8.22 -4.80 5.71
C ALA A 197 -7.45 -5.95 5.05
N THR A 198 -6.13 -5.96 5.18
CA THR A 198 -5.28 -7.05 4.69
C THR A 198 -4.97 -8.12 5.74
N GLY A 199 -5.44 -7.93 6.97
CA GLY A 199 -5.26 -8.90 8.07
C GLY A 199 -3.97 -8.72 8.87
N GLY A 200 -3.14 -7.73 8.55
CA GLY A 200 -1.83 -7.53 9.17
C GLY A 200 -1.87 -7.32 10.68
N HIS A 201 -2.96 -6.71 11.18
CA HIS A 201 -3.13 -6.47 12.63
C HIS A 201 -3.13 -7.75 13.46
N LYS A 202 -3.46 -8.89 12.87
CA LYS A 202 -3.48 -10.20 13.56
C LYS A 202 -2.08 -10.81 13.68
N ALA A 203 -1.16 -10.44 12.81
CA ALA A 203 0.21 -10.95 12.82
C ALA A 203 1.21 -9.99 13.48
N GLY A 204 0.87 -8.70 13.49
CA GLY A 204 1.70 -7.65 14.06
C GLY A 204 1.97 -6.53 13.07
N VAL A 205 1.87 -5.30 13.54
CA VAL A 205 2.10 -4.10 12.74
C VAL A 205 3.22 -3.28 13.36
N LEU A 206 4.19 -2.92 12.51
CA LEU A 206 5.30 -2.06 12.86
C LEU A 206 5.06 -0.67 12.27
N ALA A 207 4.86 0.33 13.13
CA ALA A 207 4.84 1.73 12.72
C ALA A 207 6.28 2.20 12.50
N SER A 208 6.58 2.67 11.31
CA SER A 208 7.94 2.98 10.89
C SER A 208 7.98 4.27 10.06
N SER A 209 9.03 4.45 9.28
CA SER A 209 9.21 5.56 8.36
C SER A 209 9.62 5.05 6.99
N PHE A 210 9.46 5.89 5.96
CA PHE A 210 9.92 5.56 4.61
C PHE A 210 11.43 5.27 4.59
N VAL A 211 12.21 6.05 5.34
CA VAL A 211 13.66 5.85 5.42
C VAL A 211 14.01 4.52 6.08
N ALA A 212 13.38 4.19 7.19
CA ALA A 212 13.63 2.93 7.90
C ALA A 212 13.23 1.71 7.05
N GLU A 213 12.14 1.81 6.27
CA GLU A 213 11.72 0.74 5.37
C GLU A 213 12.76 0.45 4.30
N VAL A 214 13.33 1.48 3.67
CA VAL A 214 14.37 1.32 2.64
C VAL A 214 15.62 0.66 3.23
N LYS A 215 15.96 0.97 4.47
CA LYS A 215 17.14 0.43 5.14
C LYS A 215 16.94 -0.97 5.73
N SER A 216 15.74 -1.41 5.84
CA SER A 216 15.43 -2.76 6.32
C SER A 216 15.47 -3.77 5.17
#